data_8e8c58cd6e0c06ffb6e2eb79a2035925
#
_entry.id   8e8c58cd6e0c06ffb6e2eb79a2035925
#
_cell.length_a   1.000
_cell.length_b   1.000
_cell.length_c   1.000
_cell.angle_alpha   90.00
_cell.angle_beta   90.00
_cell.angle_gamma   90.00
#
_symmetry.space_group_name_H-M   'P 1'
#
loop_
_entity.id
_entity.type
_entity.pdbx_description
1 polymer ?
#
loop_
_entity_poly.entity_id
_entity_poly.type
_entity_poly.pdbx_seq_one_letter_code
_entity_poly.pdbx_strand_id
1 'polypeptide(L)'
;VGYFVPGSYMPTQEIISQELEEMYGAGFDCGIDKTGDNHVLKFYLESVNDKFLPQTNENILKTSIEKLFEIAFDPLLENGAFKEEYVKQEKANIKRIIEGKVDNKAVYALERCTEEMYQNQPYGLYKYGYIEDLDTITVQNLYEYYQKMLQECKIDLFVSGDIENVNEIVEQNENIKKLQGRKPNYVMNKVENKKEVEEHEVKEEMDIVQGKIVIGLDVHLQNENQKYDAMLYN
;
A
#
# COMPACT_ATOMS: atom_id res chain seq x y z
N VAL A 1 -0.59 -0.94 -8.54
CA VAL A 1 0.06 -2.12 -7.94
C VAL A 1 1.42 -2.21 -8.57
N GLY A 2 2.40 -1.51 -8.00
CA GLY A 2 3.77 -1.60 -8.47
C GLY A 2 4.25 -3.02 -8.26
N TYR A 3 4.77 -3.64 -9.31
CA TYR A 3 5.49 -4.90 -9.14
C TYR A 3 6.76 -4.59 -8.38
N PHE A 4 6.72 -4.84 -7.08
CA PHE A 4 7.94 -4.92 -6.30
C PHE A 4 8.68 -6.16 -6.84
N VAL A 5 9.84 -5.96 -7.47
CA VAL A 5 10.66 -7.08 -7.89
C VAL A 5 11.55 -7.41 -6.70
N PRO A 6 11.32 -8.55 -6.06
CA PRO A 6 12.13 -8.96 -4.92
C PRO A 6 13.56 -9.22 -5.32
N GLY A 7 14.41 -9.22 -4.34
CA GLY A 7 15.85 -9.26 -4.31
C GLY A 7 16.61 -10.14 -5.31
N SER A 8 17.89 -10.21 -5.09
CA SER A 8 18.84 -10.89 -5.98
C SER A 8 18.53 -12.35 -6.31
N TYR A 9 17.67 -13.00 -5.51
CA TYR A 9 17.26 -14.39 -5.67
C TYR A 9 15.96 -14.57 -6.47
N MET A 10 15.12 -13.53 -6.61
CA MET A 10 13.82 -13.60 -7.29
C MET A 10 13.69 -12.50 -8.36
N PRO A 11 14.46 -12.52 -9.45
CA PRO A 11 14.56 -11.41 -10.39
C PRO A 11 13.35 -11.23 -11.30
N THR A 12 12.40 -12.15 -11.34
CA THR A 12 11.22 -12.06 -12.19
C THR A 12 9.94 -12.51 -11.47
N GLN A 13 8.80 -12.04 -11.95
CA GLN A 13 7.49 -12.47 -11.46
C GLN A 13 7.29 -14.00 -11.63
N GLU A 14 7.87 -14.60 -12.67
CA GLU A 14 7.80 -16.04 -12.89
C GLU A 14 8.48 -16.83 -11.78
N ILE A 15 9.64 -16.36 -11.32
CA ILE A 15 10.38 -17.00 -10.22
C ILE A 15 9.61 -16.86 -8.91
N ILE A 16 9.01 -15.68 -8.63
CA ILE A 16 8.15 -15.52 -7.45
C ILE A 16 6.98 -16.50 -7.50
N SER A 17 6.31 -16.60 -8.65
CA SER A 17 5.18 -17.51 -8.82
C SER A 17 5.61 -18.96 -8.62
N GLN A 18 6.76 -19.37 -9.14
CA GLN A 18 7.31 -20.71 -8.96
C GLN A 18 7.61 -20.99 -7.48
N GLU A 19 8.25 -20.08 -6.77
CA GLU A 19 8.55 -20.27 -5.34
C GLU A 19 7.28 -20.31 -4.49
N LEU A 20 6.25 -19.52 -4.83
CA LEU A 20 4.95 -19.60 -4.16
C LEU A 20 4.24 -20.93 -4.44
N GLU A 21 4.37 -21.48 -5.65
CA GLU A 21 3.87 -22.82 -5.96
C GLU A 21 4.60 -23.91 -5.17
N GLU A 22 5.94 -23.81 -5.04
CA GLU A 22 6.75 -24.71 -4.21
C GLU A 22 6.38 -24.62 -2.72
N MET A 23 5.86 -23.46 -2.27
CA MET A 23 5.27 -23.28 -0.94
C MET A 23 3.80 -23.75 -0.87
N TYR A 24 3.48 -24.80 -1.61
CA TYR A 24 2.13 -25.40 -1.65
C TYR A 24 1.03 -24.44 -2.11
N GLY A 25 1.35 -23.59 -3.06
CA GLY A 25 0.41 -22.62 -3.62
C GLY A 25 0.16 -21.43 -2.70
N ALA A 26 1.18 -20.95 -2.03
CA ALA A 26 1.10 -19.74 -1.22
C ALA A 26 0.63 -18.55 -2.05
N GLY A 27 -0.22 -17.70 -1.47
CA GLY A 27 -0.68 -16.47 -2.09
C GLY A 27 0.17 -15.29 -1.66
N PHE A 28 0.51 -14.40 -2.61
CA PHE A 28 1.20 -13.15 -2.33
C PHE A 28 0.47 -11.99 -3.00
N ASP A 29 0.30 -10.90 -2.28
CA ASP A 29 -0.22 -9.64 -2.82
C ASP A 29 0.53 -8.45 -2.21
N CYS A 30 0.62 -7.36 -2.97
CA CYS A 30 1.12 -6.10 -2.46
C CYS A 30 0.26 -4.96 -2.99
N GLY A 31 0.06 -3.95 -2.17
CA GLY A 31 -0.81 -2.85 -2.54
C GLY A 31 -0.57 -1.59 -1.74
N ILE A 32 -1.22 -0.54 -2.19
CA ILE A 32 -1.20 0.77 -1.56
C ILE A 32 -2.61 1.07 -1.08
N ASP A 33 -2.73 1.41 0.20
CA ASP A 33 -3.95 1.92 0.79
C ASP A 33 -3.74 3.32 1.36
N LYS A 34 -4.87 3.98 1.55
CA LYS A 34 -4.93 5.27 2.22
C LYS A 34 -5.84 5.16 3.43
N THR A 35 -5.30 5.43 4.60
CA THR A 35 -6.04 5.38 5.87
C THR A 35 -5.92 6.73 6.56
N GLY A 36 -6.98 7.54 6.44
CA GLY A 36 -6.92 8.95 6.82
C GLY A 36 -5.83 9.67 6.01
N ASP A 37 -4.96 10.39 6.70
CA ASP A 37 -3.82 11.11 6.11
C ASP A 37 -2.62 10.20 5.79
N ASN A 38 -2.70 8.92 6.15
CA ASN A 38 -1.57 8.02 6.00
C ASN A 38 -1.66 7.21 4.70
N HIS A 39 -0.54 7.17 3.99
CA HIS A 39 -0.32 6.29 2.87
C HIS A 39 0.31 5.00 3.38
N VAL A 40 -0.29 3.86 3.13
CA VAL A 40 0.11 2.56 3.68
C VAL A 40 0.49 1.62 2.56
N LEU A 41 1.76 1.22 2.52
CA LEU A 41 2.23 0.14 1.66
C LEU A 41 2.02 -1.19 2.40
N LYS A 42 1.30 -2.11 1.78
CA LYS A 42 0.98 -3.43 2.34
C LYS A 42 1.63 -4.53 1.53
N PHE A 43 2.17 -5.50 2.24
CA PHE A 43 2.58 -6.79 1.70
C PHE A 43 1.79 -7.86 2.43
N TYR A 44 1.24 -8.78 1.69
CA TYR A 44 0.43 -9.86 2.22
C TYR A 44 0.94 -11.19 1.67
N LEU A 45 1.11 -12.17 2.54
CA LEU A 45 1.45 -13.53 2.17
C LEU A 45 0.58 -14.50 2.98
N GLU A 46 -0.04 -15.43 2.30
CA GLU A 46 -0.80 -16.51 2.92
C GLU A 46 -0.24 -17.87 2.50
N SER A 47 -0.22 -18.81 3.41
CA SER A 47 0.29 -20.16 3.16
C SER A 47 -0.49 -21.19 3.97
N VAL A 48 -0.40 -22.44 3.55
CA VAL A 48 -0.96 -23.56 4.29
C VAL A 48 -0.17 -23.78 5.58
N ASN A 49 -0.86 -24.19 6.65
CA ASN A 49 -0.19 -24.54 7.89
C ASN A 49 0.43 -25.94 7.79
N ASP A 50 1.63 -26.12 8.32
CA ASP A 50 2.44 -27.36 8.28
C ASP A 50 1.66 -28.60 8.73
N LYS A 51 0.75 -28.46 9.69
CA LYS A 51 -0.07 -29.56 10.21
C LYS A 51 -0.98 -30.22 9.16
N PHE A 52 -1.25 -29.56 8.06
CA PHE A 52 -2.07 -30.09 6.96
C PHE A 52 -1.24 -30.71 5.85
N LEU A 53 0.08 -30.65 5.96
CA LEU A 53 0.98 -31.20 4.96
C LEU A 53 1.39 -32.64 5.32
N PRO A 54 1.65 -33.50 4.32
CA PRO A 54 2.28 -34.80 4.57
C PRO A 54 3.64 -34.53 5.22
N GLN A 55 4.11 -35.46 6.06
CA GLN A 55 5.32 -35.31 6.86
C GLN A 55 6.46 -34.60 6.09
N THR A 56 6.61 -33.30 6.32
CA THR A 56 7.67 -32.48 5.80
C THR A 56 8.53 -31.97 6.96
N ASN A 57 9.81 -31.83 6.73
CA ASN A 57 10.71 -31.17 7.69
C ASN A 57 10.76 -29.66 7.48
N GLU A 58 9.93 -29.13 6.60
CA GLU A 58 9.88 -27.71 6.25
C GLU A 58 9.02 -26.97 7.29
N ASN A 59 9.47 -25.80 7.67
CA ASN A 59 8.70 -24.87 8.49
C ASN A 59 8.14 -23.78 7.56
N ILE A 60 6.92 -24.03 7.06
CA ILE A 60 6.26 -23.13 6.10
C ILE A 60 6.04 -21.74 6.67
N LEU A 61 5.70 -21.64 7.96
CA LEU A 61 5.57 -20.33 8.63
C LEU A 61 6.89 -19.54 8.56
N LYS A 62 8.00 -20.18 8.89
CA LYS A 62 9.32 -19.55 8.83
C LYS A 62 9.66 -19.13 7.40
N THR A 63 9.48 -20.01 6.43
CA THR A 63 9.71 -19.72 5.01
C THR A 63 8.84 -18.57 4.54
N SER A 64 7.56 -18.55 4.93
CA SER A 64 6.62 -17.47 4.58
C SER A 64 7.07 -16.10 5.11
N ILE A 65 7.51 -16.03 6.36
CA ILE A 65 8.02 -14.80 6.97
C ILE A 65 9.32 -14.36 6.27
N GLU A 66 10.23 -15.29 6.00
CA GLU A 66 11.49 -15.01 5.30
C GLU A 66 11.23 -14.46 3.89
N LYS A 67 10.34 -15.08 3.13
CA LYS A 67 9.96 -14.62 1.79
C LYS A 67 9.27 -13.27 1.79
N LEU A 68 8.34 -13.04 2.72
CA LEU A 68 7.68 -11.75 2.85
C LEU A 68 8.71 -10.63 3.11
N PHE A 69 9.67 -10.87 3.99
CA PHE A 69 10.71 -9.88 4.29
C PHE A 69 11.75 -9.74 3.19
N GLU A 70 12.10 -10.80 2.49
CA GLU A 70 12.95 -10.74 1.30
C GLU A 70 12.30 -9.84 0.24
N ILE A 71 11.04 -10.08 -0.08
CA ILE A 71 10.29 -9.27 -1.04
C ILE A 71 10.22 -7.80 -0.60
N ALA A 72 9.93 -7.53 0.67
CA ALA A 72 9.71 -6.17 1.14
C ALA A 72 11.01 -5.36 1.34
N PHE A 73 12.12 -6.01 1.72
CA PHE A 73 13.31 -5.33 2.25
C PHE A 73 14.62 -5.64 1.51
N ASP A 74 14.60 -6.54 0.53
CA ASP A 74 15.78 -6.89 -0.25
C ASP A 74 15.50 -6.77 -1.77
N PRO A 75 15.27 -5.54 -2.28
CA PRO A 75 14.94 -5.33 -3.68
C PRO A 75 16.12 -5.62 -4.61
N LEU A 76 15.81 -6.07 -5.83
CA LEU A 76 16.82 -6.24 -6.88
C LEU A 76 17.38 -4.88 -7.28
N LEU A 77 18.69 -4.70 -7.10
CA LEU A 77 19.39 -3.48 -7.45
C LEU A 77 20.34 -3.70 -8.64
N GLU A 78 20.43 -2.69 -9.48
CA GLU A 78 21.40 -2.59 -10.56
C GLU A 78 22.14 -1.25 -10.43
N ASN A 79 23.48 -1.30 -10.40
CA ASN A 79 24.32 -0.10 -10.21
C ASN A 79 23.97 0.73 -8.95
N GLY A 80 23.49 0.08 -7.89
CA GLY A 80 23.18 0.73 -6.61
C GLY A 80 21.82 1.43 -6.54
N ALA A 81 20.93 1.21 -7.54
CA ALA A 81 19.56 1.70 -7.57
C ALA A 81 18.62 0.63 -8.13
N PHE A 82 17.33 0.93 -8.25
CA PHE A 82 16.39 0.02 -8.91
C PHE A 82 16.72 -0.13 -10.40
N LYS A 83 16.38 -1.29 -10.99
CA LYS A 83 16.59 -1.55 -12.40
C LYS A 83 15.72 -0.60 -13.25
N GLU A 84 16.36 0.13 -14.19
CA GLU A 84 15.70 1.19 -14.97
C GLU A 84 14.50 0.67 -15.77
N GLU A 85 14.63 -0.51 -16.36
CA GLU A 85 13.56 -1.15 -17.12
C GLU A 85 12.30 -1.33 -16.29
N TYR A 86 12.43 -1.76 -15.04
CA TYR A 86 11.30 -1.99 -14.12
C TYR A 86 10.66 -0.66 -13.68
N VAL A 87 11.48 0.33 -13.36
CA VAL A 87 10.96 1.67 -13.02
C VAL A 87 10.18 2.26 -14.20
N LYS A 88 10.66 2.12 -15.43
CA LYS A 88 9.95 2.56 -16.63
C LYS A 88 8.63 1.83 -16.84
N GLN A 89 8.63 0.51 -16.65
CA GLN A 89 7.42 -0.31 -16.74
C GLN A 89 6.38 0.10 -15.70
N GLU A 90 6.81 0.29 -14.45
CA GLU A 90 5.91 0.67 -13.37
C GLU A 90 5.36 2.10 -13.53
N LYS A 91 6.16 3.04 -14.00
CA LYS A 91 5.67 4.38 -14.39
C LYS A 91 4.55 4.28 -15.43
N ALA A 92 4.71 3.42 -16.44
CA ALA A 92 3.68 3.20 -17.46
C ALA A 92 2.43 2.52 -16.88
N ASN A 93 2.58 1.60 -15.93
CA ASN A 93 1.48 0.96 -15.23
C ASN A 93 0.69 1.96 -14.37
N ILE A 94 1.37 2.75 -13.55
CA ILE A 94 0.76 3.78 -12.71
C ILE A 94 0.05 4.82 -13.57
N LYS A 95 0.67 5.25 -14.68
CA LYS A 95 0.02 6.17 -15.62
C LYS A 95 -1.32 5.62 -16.12
N ARG A 96 -1.36 4.34 -16.52
CA ARG A 96 -2.62 3.70 -16.97
C ARG A 96 -3.67 3.63 -15.85
N ILE A 97 -3.25 3.38 -14.61
CA ILE A 97 -4.16 3.37 -13.46
C ILE A 97 -4.76 4.77 -13.23
N ILE A 98 -3.93 5.82 -13.28
CA ILE A 98 -4.39 7.19 -13.10
C ILE A 98 -5.32 7.61 -14.25
N GLU A 99 -4.96 7.31 -15.50
CA GLU A 99 -5.81 7.58 -16.67
C GLU A 99 -7.13 6.80 -16.62
N GLY A 100 -7.09 5.53 -16.19
CA GLY A 100 -8.29 4.69 -16.04
C GLY A 100 -9.18 5.05 -14.85
N LYS A 101 -8.79 6.00 -13.99
CA LYS A 101 -9.61 6.49 -12.87
C LYS A 101 -11.03 6.88 -13.30
N VAL A 102 -11.15 7.48 -14.48
CA VAL A 102 -12.42 7.95 -15.04
C VAL A 102 -13.34 6.84 -15.53
N ASP A 103 -12.89 5.60 -15.69
CA ASP A 103 -13.70 4.50 -16.25
C ASP A 103 -14.84 4.11 -15.30
N ASN A 104 -14.58 4.08 -13.99
CA ASN A 104 -15.64 3.90 -12.99
C ASN A 104 -16.16 5.25 -12.51
N LYS A 105 -17.21 5.75 -13.17
CA LYS A 105 -17.77 7.09 -12.92
C LYS A 105 -18.25 7.31 -11.49
N ALA A 106 -18.72 6.28 -10.80
CA ALA A 106 -19.17 6.39 -9.41
C ALA A 106 -18.00 6.57 -8.45
N VAL A 107 -16.95 5.75 -8.63
CA VAL A 107 -15.71 5.85 -7.84
C VAL A 107 -15.02 7.19 -8.15
N TYR A 108 -14.95 7.56 -9.43
CA TYR A 108 -14.39 8.84 -9.86
C TYR A 108 -15.08 10.03 -9.17
N ALA A 109 -16.41 10.06 -9.19
CA ALA A 109 -17.16 11.15 -8.56
C ALA A 109 -16.92 11.23 -7.04
N LEU A 110 -16.82 10.08 -6.36
CA LEU A 110 -16.50 10.02 -4.93
C LEU A 110 -15.07 10.54 -4.64
N GLU A 111 -14.10 10.12 -5.43
CA GLU A 111 -12.71 10.57 -5.29
C GLU A 111 -12.58 12.07 -5.57
N ARG A 112 -13.25 12.58 -6.62
CA ARG A 112 -13.28 14.03 -6.90
C ARG A 112 -13.94 14.82 -5.78
N CYS A 113 -15.04 14.34 -5.21
CA CYS A 113 -15.64 14.97 -4.04
C CYS A 113 -14.67 15.01 -2.86
N THR A 114 -13.93 13.94 -2.61
CA THR A 114 -12.91 13.89 -1.55
C THR A 114 -11.77 14.87 -1.82
N GLU A 115 -11.26 14.94 -3.04
CA GLU A 115 -10.21 15.88 -3.44
C GLU A 115 -10.65 17.33 -3.23
N GLU A 116 -11.88 17.67 -3.61
CA GLU A 116 -12.43 19.02 -3.46
C GLU A 116 -12.69 19.39 -1.99
N MET A 117 -13.23 18.46 -1.19
CA MET A 117 -13.49 18.70 0.22
C MET A 117 -12.21 18.90 1.04
N TYR A 118 -11.14 18.21 0.65
CA TYR A 118 -9.89 18.16 1.41
C TYR A 118 -8.71 18.74 0.64
N GLN A 119 -8.95 19.80 -0.16
CA GLN A 119 -7.90 20.51 -0.88
C GLN A 119 -6.77 20.92 0.07
N ASN A 120 -5.53 20.76 -0.40
CA ASN A 120 -4.30 21.06 0.36
C ASN A 120 -4.11 20.25 1.66
N GLN A 121 -4.81 19.13 1.80
CA GLN A 121 -4.64 18.21 2.92
C GLN A 121 -4.22 16.83 2.41
N PRO A 122 -3.44 16.06 3.19
CA PRO A 122 -3.02 14.72 2.78
C PRO A 122 -4.22 13.81 2.45
N TYR A 123 -5.35 13.98 3.14
CA TYR A 123 -6.57 13.20 2.89
C TYR A 123 -7.17 13.44 1.50
N GLY A 124 -7.03 14.63 0.92
CA GLY A 124 -7.50 14.97 -0.42
C GLY A 124 -6.63 14.41 -1.56
N LEU A 125 -5.39 13.98 -1.30
CA LEU A 125 -4.49 13.48 -2.34
C LEU A 125 -4.93 12.11 -2.88
N TYR A 126 -4.87 11.94 -4.19
CA TYR A 126 -5.13 10.64 -4.81
C TYR A 126 -4.06 9.60 -4.44
N LYS A 127 -4.46 8.37 -4.10
CA LYS A 127 -3.53 7.36 -3.58
C LYS A 127 -2.44 6.91 -4.56
N TYR A 128 -2.66 7.08 -5.86
CA TYR A 128 -1.66 6.76 -6.90
C TYR A 128 -0.90 8.00 -7.41
N GLY A 129 -1.15 9.17 -6.82
CA GLY A 129 -0.52 10.41 -7.23
C GLY A 129 -1.08 10.98 -8.54
N TYR A 130 -0.28 11.79 -9.22
CA TYR A 130 -0.69 12.53 -10.41
C TYR A 130 0.28 12.26 -11.57
N ILE A 131 -0.21 12.39 -12.81
CA ILE A 131 0.58 12.10 -14.02
C ILE A 131 1.80 13.02 -14.10
N GLU A 132 1.62 14.28 -13.73
CA GLU A 132 2.67 15.32 -13.77
C GLU A 132 3.89 14.96 -12.91
N ASP A 133 3.67 14.22 -11.83
CA ASP A 133 4.73 13.81 -10.92
C ASP A 133 5.57 12.66 -11.48
N LEU A 134 4.99 11.84 -12.38
CA LEU A 134 5.67 10.65 -12.91
C LEU A 134 6.95 10.99 -13.66
N ASP A 135 6.99 12.13 -14.36
CA ASP A 135 8.16 12.53 -15.13
C ASP A 135 9.35 12.92 -14.24
N THR A 136 9.08 13.32 -13.00
CA THR A 136 10.11 13.69 -12.02
C THR A 136 10.75 12.47 -11.35
N ILE A 137 10.11 11.29 -11.43
CA ILE A 137 10.60 10.05 -10.82
C ILE A 137 11.72 9.46 -11.67
N THR A 138 12.89 9.31 -11.06
CA THR A 138 14.07 8.64 -11.62
C THR A 138 14.39 7.40 -10.79
N VAL A 139 15.20 6.48 -11.33
CA VAL A 139 15.70 5.30 -10.59
C VAL A 139 16.39 5.72 -9.29
N GLN A 140 17.16 6.79 -9.34
CA GLN A 140 17.94 7.25 -8.21
C GLN A 140 17.06 7.83 -7.10
N ASN A 141 16.20 8.81 -7.40
CA ASN A 141 15.37 9.43 -6.37
C ASN A 141 14.31 8.47 -5.81
N LEU A 142 13.84 7.50 -6.61
CA LEU A 142 12.94 6.45 -6.14
C LEU A 142 13.65 5.54 -5.12
N TYR A 143 14.90 5.16 -5.38
CA TYR A 143 15.68 4.33 -4.45
C TYR A 143 16.02 5.10 -3.17
N GLU A 144 16.41 6.36 -3.27
CA GLU A 144 16.64 7.24 -2.11
C GLU A 144 15.38 7.38 -1.25
N TYR A 145 14.20 7.53 -1.90
CA TYR A 145 12.93 7.56 -1.19
C TYR A 145 12.62 6.24 -0.49
N TYR A 146 12.86 5.10 -1.15
CA TYR A 146 12.71 3.79 -0.56
C TYR A 146 13.59 3.63 0.69
N GLN A 147 14.85 4.00 0.60
CA GLN A 147 15.77 3.96 1.75
C GLN A 147 15.29 4.85 2.90
N LYS A 148 14.84 6.07 2.59
CA LYS A 148 14.24 6.97 3.57
C LYS A 148 13.00 6.36 4.22
N MET A 149 12.11 5.78 3.43
CA MET A 149 10.90 5.09 3.93
C MET A 149 11.28 3.97 4.91
N LEU A 150 12.27 3.15 4.59
CA LEU A 150 12.74 2.11 5.49
C LEU A 150 13.30 2.66 6.81
N GLN A 151 13.86 3.86 6.83
CA GLN A 151 14.41 4.47 8.05
C GLN A 151 13.34 5.16 8.89
N GLU A 152 12.39 5.83 8.28
CA GLU A 152 11.48 6.78 8.92
C GLU A 152 10.05 6.23 9.12
N CYS A 153 9.57 5.32 8.26
CA CYS A 153 8.19 4.83 8.37
C CYS A 153 8.02 3.81 9.49
N LYS A 154 6.83 3.83 10.11
CA LYS A 154 6.40 2.76 11.01
C LYS A 154 6.19 1.49 10.19
N ILE A 155 6.64 0.36 10.71
CA ILE A 155 6.41 -0.97 10.14
C ILE A 155 5.69 -1.79 11.18
N ASP A 156 4.53 -2.35 10.82
CA ASP A 156 3.76 -3.27 11.62
C ASP A 156 3.71 -4.63 10.92
N LEU A 157 3.97 -5.69 11.65
CA LEU A 157 3.80 -7.06 11.19
C LEU A 157 2.59 -7.67 11.88
N PHE A 158 1.67 -8.17 11.10
CA PHE A 158 0.51 -8.93 11.56
C PHE A 158 0.64 -10.38 11.11
N VAL A 159 0.60 -11.31 12.04
CA VAL A 159 0.60 -12.74 11.76
C VAL A 159 -0.63 -13.36 12.39
N SER A 160 -1.41 -14.10 11.59
CA SER A 160 -2.68 -14.70 12.00
C SER A 160 -2.73 -16.15 11.59
N GLY A 161 -3.25 -17.00 12.45
CA GLY A 161 -3.41 -18.45 12.22
C GLY A 161 -3.15 -19.26 13.49
N ASP A 162 -3.12 -20.57 13.33
CA ASP A 162 -2.71 -21.50 14.39
C ASP A 162 -1.17 -21.65 14.33
N ILE A 163 -0.49 -20.74 15.02
CA ILE A 163 0.94 -20.50 14.87
C ILE A 163 1.64 -20.42 16.24
N GLU A 164 2.86 -20.95 16.28
CA GLU A 164 3.71 -20.94 17.45
C GLU A 164 5.08 -20.26 17.11
N ASN A 165 5.76 -19.74 18.11
CA ASN A 165 7.16 -19.25 18.03
C ASN A 165 7.41 -18.12 17.01
N VAL A 166 6.38 -17.34 16.64
CA VAL A 166 6.50 -16.23 15.67
C VAL A 166 7.58 -15.23 16.07
N ASN A 167 7.61 -14.84 17.34
CA ASN A 167 8.59 -13.86 17.82
C ASN A 167 10.02 -14.33 17.59
N GLU A 168 10.32 -15.60 17.87
CA GLU A 168 11.63 -16.17 17.66
C GLU A 168 12.03 -16.17 16.17
N ILE A 169 11.10 -16.55 15.28
CA ILE A 169 11.31 -16.53 13.83
C ILE A 169 11.61 -15.10 13.34
N VAL A 170 10.83 -14.13 13.80
CA VAL A 170 11.00 -12.73 13.41
C VAL A 170 12.32 -12.16 13.92
N GLU A 171 12.69 -12.41 15.18
CA GLU A 171 13.94 -11.92 15.77
C GLU A 171 15.20 -12.52 15.12
N GLN A 172 15.11 -13.73 14.62
CA GLN A 172 16.21 -14.40 13.92
C GLN A 172 16.37 -13.95 12.47
N ASN A 173 15.35 -13.31 11.89
CA ASN A 173 15.38 -12.90 10.48
C ASN A 173 16.41 -11.78 10.23
N GLU A 174 17.30 -11.98 9.25
CA GLU A 174 18.39 -11.06 8.96
C GLU A 174 17.90 -9.70 8.42
N ASN A 175 16.79 -9.66 7.68
CA ASN A 175 16.23 -8.40 7.18
C ASN A 175 15.64 -7.57 8.33
N ILE A 176 15.05 -8.21 9.33
CA ILE A 176 14.58 -7.54 10.56
C ILE A 176 15.78 -7.00 11.36
N LYS A 177 16.86 -7.75 11.46
CA LYS A 177 18.08 -7.28 12.15
C LYS A 177 18.65 -6.02 11.49
N LYS A 178 18.62 -5.91 10.15
CA LYS A 178 19.01 -4.69 9.42
C LYS A 178 18.15 -3.47 9.78
N LEU A 179 16.90 -3.69 10.19
CA LEU A 179 15.97 -2.64 10.60
C LEU A 179 16.10 -2.24 12.09
N GLN A 180 16.90 -2.96 12.88
CA GLN A 180 17.12 -2.62 14.28
C GLN A 180 17.86 -1.28 14.40
N GLY A 181 17.47 -0.50 15.43
CA GLY A 181 18.11 0.79 15.72
C GLY A 181 17.59 1.97 14.91
N ARG A 182 16.71 1.75 13.92
CA ARG A 182 16.00 2.85 13.25
C ARG A 182 15.06 3.57 14.21
N LYS A 183 14.81 4.84 13.94
CA LYS A 183 13.91 5.67 14.75
C LYS A 183 12.77 6.17 13.85
N PRO A 184 11.67 5.42 13.76
CA PRO A 184 10.54 5.84 12.96
C PRO A 184 10.04 7.21 13.42
N ASN A 185 9.87 8.14 12.48
CA ASN A 185 9.28 9.45 12.74
C ASN A 185 7.80 9.41 12.35
N TYR A 186 7.02 8.66 13.13
CA TYR A 186 5.58 8.61 12.94
C TYR A 186 4.90 9.68 13.79
N VAL A 187 4.32 10.67 13.13
CA VAL A 187 3.49 11.68 13.78
C VAL A 187 2.03 11.37 13.43
N MET A 188 1.25 11.08 14.45
CA MET A 188 -0.20 10.98 14.26
C MET A 188 -0.75 12.38 14.06
N ASN A 189 -1.20 12.68 12.85
CA ASN A 189 -1.83 13.97 12.59
C ASN A 189 -3.08 14.09 13.45
N LYS A 190 -3.15 15.15 14.27
CA LYS A 190 -4.38 15.47 14.96
C LYS A 190 -5.33 16.09 13.95
N VAL A 191 -6.54 15.57 13.90
CA VAL A 191 -7.62 16.21 13.13
C VAL A 191 -7.82 17.59 13.72
N GLU A 192 -7.39 18.61 13.00
CA GLU A 192 -7.71 19.99 13.36
C GLU A 192 -9.19 20.22 13.08
N ASN A 193 -9.92 20.73 14.06
CA ASN A 193 -11.29 21.17 13.84
C ASN A 193 -11.28 22.26 12.79
N LYS A 194 -11.78 21.98 11.61
CA LYS A 194 -11.91 22.96 10.55
C LYS A 194 -12.93 24.03 10.96
N LYS A 195 -12.64 25.25 10.53
CA LYS A 195 -13.67 26.31 10.49
C LYS A 195 -14.82 25.89 9.58
N GLU A 196 -16.00 26.47 9.80
CA GLU A 196 -17.14 26.29 8.91
C GLU A 196 -16.69 26.35 7.45
N VAL A 197 -17.03 25.31 6.70
CA VAL A 197 -16.71 25.19 5.28
C VAL A 197 -17.88 25.79 4.52
N GLU A 198 -17.60 26.72 3.61
CA GLU A 198 -18.63 27.24 2.69
C GLU A 198 -19.07 26.11 1.75
N GLU A 199 -20.36 26.14 1.39
CA GLU A 199 -20.91 25.23 0.39
C GLU A 199 -20.18 25.41 -0.94
N HIS A 200 -19.69 24.32 -1.51
CA HIS A 200 -18.93 24.33 -2.75
C HIS A 200 -19.50 23.29 -3.72
N GLU A 201 -19.85 23.74 -4.94
CA GLU A 201 -20.38 22.89 -5.99
C GLU A 201 -19.38 22.82 -7.16
N VAL A 202 -19.01 21.60 -7.55
CA VAL A 202 -18.16 21.33 -8.71
C VAL A 202 -18.95 20.54 -9.75
N LYS A 203 -18.93 20.99 -11.00
CA LYS A 203 -19.54 20.30 -12.13
C LYS A 203 -18.47 19.97 -13.17
N GLU A 204 -18.40 18.71 -13.54
CA GLU A 204 -17.55 18.23 -14.62
C GLU A 204 -18.44 17.63 -15.72
N GLU A 205 -18.29 18.14 -16.94
CA GLU A 205 -19.01 17.61 -18.09
C GLU A 205 -18.24 16.45 -18.70
N MET A 206 -18.93 15.34 -18.93
CA MET A 206 -18.37 14.13 -19.52
C MET A 206 -19.36 13.53 -20.52
N ASP A 207 -18.84 12.85 -21.54
CA ASP A 207 -19.66 12.08 -22.48
C ASP A 207 -20.14 10.77 -21.83
N ILE A 208 -21.21 10.87 -21.04
CA ILE A 208 -21.81 9.75 -20.30
C ILE A 208 -23.32 9.76 -20.41
N VAL A 209 -23.92 8.57 -20.40
CA VAL A 209 -25.38 8.41 -20.51
C VAL A 209 -26.09 8.77 -19.19
N GLN A 210 -25.41 8.58 -18.05
CA GLN A 210 -26.01 8.75 -16.73
C GLN A 210 -25.11 9.62 -15.84
N GLY A 211 -25.62 10.79 -15.43
CA GLY A 211 -24.94 11.66 -14.45
C GLY A 211 -24.70 10.97 -13.11
N LYS A 212 -23.65 11.37 -12.42
CA LYS A 212 -23.31 10.94 -11.05
C LYS A 212 -23.26 12.17 -10.18
N ILE A 213 -23.89 12.08 -9.02
CA ILE A 213 -23.90 13.14 -8.00
C ILE A 213 -23.37 12.53 -6.72
N VAL A 214 -22.42 13.21 -6.08
CA VAL A 214 -21.90 12.87 -4.75
C VAL A 214 -22.03 14.12 -3.89
N ILE A 215 -22.53 13.95 -2.68
CA ILE A 215 -22.64 15.02 -1.69
C ILE A 215 -21.76 14.63 -0.51
N GLY A 216 -20.75 15.44 -0.23
CA GLY A 216 -19.88 15.30 0.92
C GLY A 216 -20.36 16.20 2.06
N LEU A 217 -20.47 15.65 3.26
CA LEU A 217 -20.84 16.38 4.47
C LEU A 217 -19.72 16.25 5.50
N ASP A 218 -19.22 17.36 6.03
CA ASP A 218 -18.30 17.38 7.16
C ASP A 218 -19.09 17.31 8.46
N VAL A 219 -18.94 16.20 9.18
CA VAL A 219 -19.72 15.93 10.40
C VAL A 219 -18.78 15.79 11.59
N HIS A 220 -18.93 16.67 12.58
CA HIS A 220 -18.20 16.60 13.83
C HIS A 220 -18.91 15.65 14.81
N LEU A 221 -18.36 14.45 14.94
CA LEU A 221 -18.88 13.46 15.88
C LEU A 221 -18.29 13.70 17.28
N GLN A 222 -19.18 13.81 18.30
CA GLN A 222 -18.78 14.03 19.69
C GLN A 222 -18.50 12.73 20.45
N ASN A 223 -19.02 11.61 19.95
CA ASN A 223 -18.85 10.29 20.56
C ASN A 223 -19.04 9.16 19.51
N GLU A 224 -18.67 7.93 19.89
CA GLU A 224 -18.77 6.77 19.01
C GLU A 224 -20.21 6.44 18.61
N ASN A 225 -21.21 6.69 19.44
CA ASN A 225 -22.60 6.39 19.10
C ASN A 225 -23.09 7.24 17.92
N GLN A 226 -22.68 8.51 17.85
CA GLN A 226 -23.01 9.37 16.71
C GLN A 226 -22.41 8.89 15.38
N LYS A 227 -21.35 8.10 15.41
CA LYS A 227 -20.84 7.43 14.21
C LYS A 227 -21.86 6.45 13.63
N TYR A 228 -22.50 5.67 14.49
CA TYR A 228 -23.54 4.74 14.06
C TYR A 228 -24.79 5.48 13.59
N ASP A 229 -25.16 6.58 14.25
CA ASP A 229 -26.26 7.43 13.81
C ASP A 229 -26.00 8.02 12.42
N ALA A 230 -24.77 8.51 12.16
CA ALA A 230 -24.35 9.00 10.85
C ALA A 230 -24.34 7.90 9.78
N MET A 231 -23.96 6.67 10.12
CA MET A 231 -24.01 5.53 9.21
C MET A 231 -25.45 5.13 8.84
N LEU A 232 -26.42 5.32 9.75
CA LEU A 232 -27.84 5.05 9.48
C LEU A 232 -28.49 6.15 8.62
N TYR A 233 -27.93 7.37 8.64
CA TYR A 233 -28.40 8.48 7.84
C TYR A 233 -27.97 8.36 6.35
N ASN A 234 -26.88 7.65 6.07
CA ASN A 234 -26.31 7.46 4.74
C ASN A 234 -26.89 6.19 4.09
#